data_ba5674abe19f9ca1ceea302b8d8e07c6
#
_entry.id   ba5674abe19f9ca1ceea302b8d8e07c6
#
_cell.length_a   1.000
_cell.length_b   1.000
_cell.length_c   1.000
_cell.angle_alpha   90.00
_cell.angle_beta   90.00
_cell.angle_gamma   90.00
#
_symmetry.space_group_name_H-M   'P 1'
#
loop_
_entity.id
_entity.type
_entity.pdbx_description
1 polymer ?
#
loop_
_entity_poly.entity_id
_entity_poly.type
_entity_poly.pdbx_seq_one_letter_code
_entity_poly.pdbx_strand_id
1 'polypeptide(L)'
;MTGSSAVDSDAARVAPSVRGSQLAVASLFGALGFSYGTWTSRLPAIKANLGLSTSQVSVVLLAAAIGSILSFPVTATALHKLGSRGASLLSGCLLAVGLVALGLAPSWTLACIVMCVYGVIASTMDVAMNAQGVEVERATAVPVMSRLHAVFSLGTMAGAFFASSITNFTTSVPLHFVVAAAIVLAAVLLPRAGLIADAKPIDGGTRSFTLPRGAALLIGAMAFLGMIVEGSMVDWSTLYLKERAGASQQIAPLGIASLQGAMLVTRWFGDRARVRWGARRLLFGGSLLAGLGLAAALLVGGIAPALVGFGIFGIGVATVSPCVYAAGAREGGVALAAVMTLGSLGFLVGPLVIGAVAQATNLSWGMGVVAASAIALALLSRRVRWD
;
A
#
# COMPACT_ATOMS: atom_id res chain seq x y z
N MET A 1 -18.05 33.41 55.32
CA MET A 1 -17.97 31.94 55.45
C MET A 1 -17.97 31.41 54.01
N THR A 2 -16.88 31.42 53.43
CA THR A 2 -15.98 30.39 52.87
C THR A 2 -16.75 29.27 52.13
N GLY A 3 -17.02 29.51 50.87
CA GLY A 3 -17.37 28.49 49.87
C GLY A 3 -16.11 28.18 49.07
N SER A 4 -15.56 27.00 49.32
CA SER A 4 -14.38 26.44 48.67
C SER A 4 -14.66 26.27 47.17
N SER A 5 -13.95 26.97 46.34
CA SER A 5 -13.81 26.68 44.93
C SER A 5 -13.02 25.38 44.79
N ALA A 6 -13.73 24.27 44.52
CA ALA A 6 -13.10 23.07 44.03
C ALA A 6 -12.44 23.43 42.67
N VAL A 7 -11.14 23.48 42.72
CA VAL A 7 -10.28 23.67 41.52
C VAL A 7 -10.50 22.46 40.65
N ASP A 8 -11.16 22.69 39.51
CA ASP A 8 -11.15 21.81 38.37
C ASP A 8 -9.69 21.66 37.90
N SER A 9 -9.00 20.68 38.45
CA SER A 9 -7.73 20.20 37.97
C SER A 9 -7.95 19.18 36.85
N ASP A 10 -8.73 19.57 35.85
CA ASP A 10 -8.71 18.86 34.55
C ASP A 10 -7.42 19.30 33.85
N ALA A 11 -6.41 18.44 33.99
CA ALA A 11 -5.09 18.65 33.42
C ALA A 11 -5.25 19.08 31.99
N ALA A 12 -5.00 20.33 31.68
CA ALA A 12 -4.96 20.89 30.33
C ALA A 12 -4.06 20.00 29.51
N ARG A 13 -4.66 19.07 28.73
CA ARG A 13 -3.95 18.29 27.73
C ARG A 13 -3.40 19.29 26.75
N VAL A 14 -2.08 19.54 26.85
CA VAL A 14 -1.37 20.42 25.93
C VAL A 14 -1.68 19.91 24.52
N ALA A 15 -2.37 20.71 23.71
CA ALA A 15 -2.67 20.36 22.35
C ALA A 15 -1.34 20.06 21.62
N PRO A 16 -1.22 18.93 20.92
CA PRO A 16 0.03 18.57 20.28
C PRO A 16 0.44 19.65 19.29
N SER A 17 1.74 19.95 19.24
CA SER A 17 2.26 20.93 18.28
C SER A 17 1.96 20.44 16.85
N VAL A 18 1.72 21.37 15.93
CA VAL A 18 1.46 21.06 14.50
C VAL A 18 2.50 20.08 13.95
N ARG A 19 3.77 20.31 14.23
CA ARG A 19 4.86 19.41 13.81
C ARG A 19 4.76 18.04 14.50
N GLY A 20 4.40 17.99 15.75
CA GLY A 20 4.21 16.74 16.49
C GLY A 20 3.09 15.89 15.89
N SER A 21 1.96 16.51 15.53
CA SER A 21 0.85 15.79 14.88
C SER A 21 1.22 15.30 13.47
N GLN A 22 1.90 16.12 12.69
CA GLN A 22 2.36 15.71 11.35
C GLN A 22 3.34 14.52 11.43
N LEU A 23 4.29 14.54 12.37
CA LEU A 23 5.25 13.46 12.58
C LEU A 23 4.57 12.19 13.09
N ALA A 24 3.60 12.31 13.99
CA ALA A 24 2.86 11.15 14.49
C ALA A 24 2.07 10.44 13.39
N VAL A 25 1.36 11.18 12.55
CA VAL A 25 0.63 10.58 11.43
C VAL A 25 1.58 10.05 10.36
N ALA A 26 2.66 10.77 10.03
CA ALA A 26 3.69 10.31 9.10
C ALA A 26 4.32 8.98 9.57
N SER A 27 4.53 8.82 10.87
CA SER A 27 5.04 7.58 11.46
C SER A 27 4.08 6.39 11.27
N LEU A 28 2.75 6.59 11.31
CA LEU A 28 1.77 5.55 11.00
C LEU A 28 1.87 5.10 9.54
N PHE A 29 1.97 6.06 8.59
CA PHE A 29 2.16 5.75 7.17
C PHE A 29 3.47 5.01 6.94
N GLY A 30 4.56 5.45 7.58
CA GLY A 30 5.85 4.78 7.53
C GLY A 30 5.81 3.36 8.09
N ALA A 31 5.12 3.14 9.22
CA ALA A 31 4.98 1.84 9.87
C ALA A 31 4.22 0.84 8.99
N LEU A 32 3.09 1.26 8.38
CA LEU A 32 2.34 0.41 7.47
C LEU A 32 3.16 0.07 6.23
N GLY A 33 3.81 1.07 5.62
CA GLY A 33 4.70 0.85 4.48
C GLY A 33 5.86 -0.09 4.82
N PHE A 34 6.54 0.13 5.95
CA PHE A 34 7.65 -0.71 6.41
C PHE A 34 7.21 -2.17 6.63
N SER A 35 6.07 -2.36 7.26
CA SER A 35 5.49 -3.69 7.45
C SER A 35 5.24 -4.39 6.11
N TYR A 36 4.64 -3.66 5.15
CA TYR A 36 4.36 -4.18 3.81
C TYR A 36 5.65 -4.55 3.05
N GLY A 37 6.62 -3.64 2.98
CA GLY A 37 7.91 -3.89 2.33
C GLY A 37 8.70 -5.03 2.98
N THR A 38 8.57 -5.20 4.28
CA THR A 38 9.24 -6.24 5.05
C THR A 38 8.73 -7.65 4.67
N TRP A 39 7.41 -7.90 4.77
CA TRP A 39 6.93 -9.27 4.53
C TRP A 39 6.95 -9.63 3.04
N THR A 40 6.67 -8.69 2.12
CA THR A 40 6.76 -8.94 0.68
C THR A 40 8.18 -9.27 0.25
N SER A 41 9.19 -8.65 0.89
CA SER A 41 10.61 -8.96 0.67
C SER A 41 11.00 -10.38 1.11
N ARG A 42 10.28 -10.97 2.05
CA ARG A 42 10.54 -12.34 2.55
C ARG A 42 9.63 -13.39 1.90
N LEU A 43 8.79 -13.01 0.95
CA LEU A 43 7.89 -13.94 0.25
C LEU A 43 8.62 -15.14 -0.39
N PRO A 44 9.80 -14.97 -1.03
CA PRO A 44 10.57 -16.13 -1.52
C PRO A 44 11.00 -17.08 -0.41
N ALA A 45 11.38 -16.57 0.76
CA ALA A 45 11.78 -17.40 1.90
C ALA A 45 10.59 -18.13 2.51
N ILE A 46 9.44 -17.46 2.64
CA ILE A 46 8.18 -18.08 3.10
C ILE A 46 7.75 -19.18 2.12
N LYS A 47 7.81 -18.92 0.81
CA LYS A 47 7.54 -19.91 -0.23
C LYS A 47 8.43 -21.14 -0.09
N ALA A 48 9.74 -20.95 0.08
CA ALA A 48 10.70 -22.03 0.22
C ALA A 48 10.48 -22.83 1.52
N ASN A 49 10.29 -22.15 2.66
CA ASN A 49 10.10 -22.79 3.97
C ASN A 49 8.84 -23.66 4.04
N LEU A 50 7.76 -23.23 3.36
CA LEU A 50 6.50 -23.97 3.34
C LEU A 50 6.35 -24.88 2.11
N GLY A 51 7.33 -24.93 1.21
CA GLY A 51 7.29 -25.75 -0.01
C GLY A 51 6.18 -25.34 -0.98
N LEU A 52 5.84 -24.04 -1.08
CA LEU A 52 4.68 -23.58 -1.84
C LEU A 52 4.94 -23.54 -3.34
N SER A 53 3.95 -23.92 -4.13
CA SER A 53 3.89 -23.61 -5.56
C SER A 53 3.59 -22.12 -5.79
N THR A 54 3.81 -21.63 -7.02
CA THR A 54 3.50 -20.24 -7.38
C THR A 54 2.00 -19.93 -7.25
N SER A 55 1.13 -20.89 -7.59
CA SER A 55 -0.32 -20.73 -7.38
C SER A 55 -0.70 -20.68 -5.91
N GLN A 56 -0.05 -21.44 -5.04
CA GLN A 56 -0.28 -21.36 -3.60
C GLN A 56 0.14 -20.00 -3.02
N VAL A 57 1.24 -19.42 -3.50
CA VAL A 57 1.63 -18.05 -3.15
C VAL A 57 0.54 -17.05 -3.58
N SER A 58 -0.02 -17.21 -4.79
CA SER A 58 -1.13 -16.35 -5.25
C SER A 58 -2.34 -16.42 -4.34
N VAL A 59 -2.67 -17.60 -3.81
CA VAL A 59 -3.79 -17.76 -2.86
C VAL A 59 -3.47 -17.10 -1.52
N VAL A 60 -2.23 -17.11 -1.06
CA VAL A 60 -1.80 -16.38 0.14
C VAL A 60 -1.99 -14.86 -0.05
N LEU A 61 -1.59 -14.32 -1.20
CA LEU A 61 -1.78 -12.91 -1.55
C LEU A 61 -3.28 -12.56 -1.71
N LEU A 62 -4.04 -13.45 -2.35
CA LEU A 62 -5.49 -13.32 -2.48
C LEU A 62 -6.18 -13.29 -1.11
N ALA A 63 -5.73 -14.09 -0.15
CA ALA A 63 -6.26 -14.10 1.20
C ALA A 63 -6.12 -12.73 1.88
N ALA A 64 -4.98 -12.05 1.71
CA ALA A 64 -4.80 -10.68 2.20
C ALA A 64 -5.77 -9.69 1.53
N ALA A 65 -5.97 -9.81 0.22
CA ALA A 65 -6.91 -8.95 -0.51
C ALA A 65 -8.37 -9.20 -0.11
N ILE A 66 -8.76 -10.46 0.13
CA ILE A 66 -10.07 -10.81 0.70
C ILE A 66 -10.22 -10.19 2.10
N GLY A 67 -9.20 -10.29 2.94
CA GLY A 67 -9.18 -9.65 4.26
C GLY A 67 -9.40 -8.15 4.17
N SER A 68 -8.77 -7.46 3.21
CA SER A 68 -8.96 -6.03 2.98
C SER A 68 -10.41 -5.67 2.62
N ILE A 69 -11.11 -6.52 1.87
CA ILE A 69 -12.54 -6.32 1.58
C ILE A 69 -13.39 -6.59 2.83
N LEU A 70 -13.10 -7.67 3.57
CA LEU A 70 -13.80 -8.01 4.80
C LEU A 70 -13.57 -6.99 5.92
N SER A 71 -12.57 -6.13 5.79
CA SER A 71 -12.29 -5.07 6.77
C SER A 71 -13.36 -4.01 6.87
N PHE A 72 -14.21 -3.77 5.85
CA PHE A 72 -15.13 -2.64 5.83
C PHE A 72 -16.01 -2.52 7.08
N PRO A 73 -16.75 -3.57 7.53
CA PRO A 73 -17.55 -3.47 8.76
C PRO A 73 -16.69 -3.35 10.03
N VAL A 74 -15.52 -3.99 10.04
CA VAL A 74 -14.56 -3.91 11.16
C VAL A 74 -14.03 -2.50 11.30
N THR A 75 -13.59 -1.90 10.19
CA THR A 75 -13.08 -0.53 10.12
C THR A 75 -14.13 0.49 10.55
N ALA A 76 -15.36 0.37 10.03
CA ALA A 76 -16.46 1.25 10.43
C ALA A 76 -16.74 1.16 11.94
N THR A 77 -16.76 -0.04 12.50
CA THR A 77 -16.95 -0.27 13.93
C THR A 77 -15.79 0.28 14.76
N ALA A 78 -14.55 0.06 14.31
CA ALA A 78 -13.36 0.57 14.99
C ALA A 78 -13.33 2.09 15.02
N LEU A 79 -13.60 2.75 13.89
CA LEU A 79 -13.67 4.21 13.80
C LEU A 79 -14.81 4.80 14.65
N HIS A 80 -15.98 4.16 14.66
CA HIS A 80 -17.11 4.61 15.47
C HIS A 80 -16.83 4.49 16.97
N LYS A 81 -16.22 3.37 17.43
CA LYS A 81 -16.00 3.10 18.85
C LYS A 81 -14.73 3.72 19.42
N LEU A 82 -13.64 3.76 18.65
CA LEU A 82 -12.31 4.14 19.11
C LEU A 82 -11.84 5.49 18.54
N GLY A 83 -12.55 6.04 17.55
CA GLY A 83 -12.07 7.14 16.74
C GLY A 83 -10.88 6.75 15.85
N SER A 84 -10.43 7.67 14.99
CA SER A 84 -9.30 7.40 14.09
C SER A 84 -7.99 7.21 14.85
N ARG A 85 -7.78 7.93 15.96
CA ARG A 85 -6.62 7.76 16.83
C ARG A 85 -6.54 6.36 17.43
N GLY A 86 -7.62 5.92 18.08
CA GLY A 86 -7.67 4.60 18.74
C GLY A 86 -7.59 3.45 17.71
N ALA A 87 -8.31 3.58 16.59
CA ALA A 87 -8.29 2.61 15.51
C ALA A 87 -6.88 2.47 14.91
N SER A 88 -6.16 3.58 14.67
CA SER A 88 -4.78 3.54 14.15
C SER A 88 -3.82 2.86 15.12
N LEU A 89 -3.91 3.17 16.41
CA LEU A 89 -3.04 2.56 17.43
C LEU A 89 -3.30 1.06 17.58
N LEU A 90 -4.56 0.67 17.67
CA LEU A 90 -4.93 -0.75 17.79
C LEU A 90 -4.50 -1.54 16.57
N SER A 91 -4.86 -1.08 15.36
CA SER A 91 -4.50 -1.78 14.12
C SER A 91 -2.99 -1.79 13.90
N GLY A 92 -2.26 -0.73 14.26
CA GLY A 92 -0.80 -0.72 14.20
C GLY A 92 -0.14 -1.73 15.13
N CYS A 93 -0.64 -1.91 16.36
CA CYS A 93 -0.18 -2.96 17.26
C CYS A 93 -0.50 -4.36 16.72
N LEU A 94 -1.71 -4.55 16.22
CA LEU A 94 -2.12 -5.84 15.62
C LEU A 94 -1.35 -6.16 14.36
N LEU A 95 -0.93 -5.16 13.57
CA LEU A 95 -0.09 -5.33 12.40
C LEU A 95 1.26 -5.98 12.76
N ALA A 96 1.87 -5.52 13.87
CA ALA A 96 3.10 -6.12 14.39
C ALA A 96 2.90 -7.58 14.82
N VAL A 97 1.78 -7.90 15.48
CA VAL A 97 1.41 -9.28 15.82
C VAL A 97 1.22 -10.12 14.56
N GLY A 98 0.56 -9.57 13.54
CA GLY A 98 0.34 -10.24 12.25
C GLY A 98 1.64 -10.60 11.53
N LEU A 99 2.66 -9.73 11.57
CA LEU A 99 3.99 -10.04 11.04
C LEU A 99 4.61 -11.26 11.74
N VAL A 100 4.59 -11.28 13.06
CA VAL A 100 5.14 -12.41 13.83
C VAL A 100 4.38 -13.68 13.55
N ALA A 101 3.04 -13.61 13.51
CA ALA A 101 2.18 -14.75 13.20
C ALA A 101 2.46 -15.33 11.80
N LEU A 102 2.70 -14.47 10.80
CA LEU A 102 3.07 -14.90 9.45
C LEU A 102 4.43 -15.63 9.45
N GLY A 103 5.41 -15.11 10.19
CA GLY A 103 6.72 -15.74 10.31
C GLY A 103 6.70 -17.11 10.98
N LEU A 104 5.75 -17.30 11.89
CA LEU A 104 5.57 -18.55 12.64
C LEU A 104 4.58 -19.53 11.98
N ALA A 105 3.95 -19.18 10.87
CA ALA A 105 2.96 -20.04 10.20
C ALA A 105 3.61 -21.35 9.74
N PRO A 106 3.18 -22.53 10.26
CA PRO A 106 3.79 -23.82 9.96
C PRO A 106 3.23 -24.48 8.70
N SER A 107 2.17 -23.91 8.10
CA SER A 107 1.49 -24.49 6.96
C SER A 107 0.90 -23.41 6.04
N TRP A 108 0.68 -23.81 4.77
CA TRP A 108 0.02 -22.95 3.79
C TRP A 108 -1.36 -22.46 4.25
N THR A 109 -2.18 -23.36 4.83
CA THR A 109 -3.52 -22.98 5.31
C THR A 109 -3.44 -21.90 6.39
N LEU A 110 -2.54 -22.06 7.37
CA LEU A 110 -2.40 -21.06 8.42
C LEU A 110 -1.80 -19.74 7.87
N ALA A 111 -0.89 -19.81 6.92
CA ALA A 111 -0.39 -18.61 6.23
C ALA A 111 -1.54 -17.85 5.52
N CYS A 112 -2.47 -18.55 4.86
CA CYS A 112 -3.64 -17.93 4.25
C CYS A 112 -4.55 -17.28 5.31
N ILE A 113 -4.84 -17.96 6.42
CA ILE A 113 -5.66 -17.42 7.51
C ILE A 113 -5.01 -16.16 8.10
N VAL A 114 -3.71 -16.24 8.42
CA VAL A 114 -2.95 -15.10 8.96
C VAL A 114 -2.95 -13.93 7.98
N MET A 115 -2.75 -14.19 6.68
CA MET A 115 -2.75 -13.12 5.68
C MET A 115 -4.14 -12.51 5.47
N CYS A 116 -5.21 -13.29 5.59
CA CYS A 116 -6.56 -12.73 5.58
C CYS A 116 -6.78 -11.78 6.76
N VAL A 117 -6.43 -12.20 7.97
CA VAL A 117 -6.50 -11.36 9.19
C VAL A 117 -5.59 -10.13 9.06
N TYR A 118 -4.37 -10.33 8.54
CA TYR A 118 -3.44 -9.22 8.26
C TYR A 118 -4.03 -8.20 7.30
N GLY A 119 -4.71 -8.66 6.24
CA GLY A 119 -5.42 -7.79 5.29
C GLY A 119 -6.52 -6.96 5.96
N VAL A 120 -7.31 -7.54 6.87
CA VAL A 120 -8.30 -6.81 7.69
C VAL A 120 -7.62 -5.71 8.50
N ILE A 121 -6.54 -6.06 9.19
CA ILE A 121 -5.79 -5.15 10.07
C ILE A 121 -5.14 -4.01 9.27
N ALA A 122 -4.43 -4.34 8.20
CA ALA A 122 -3.73 -3.39 7.36
C ALA A 122 -4.69 -2.38 6.70
N SER A 123 -5.82 -2.86 6.18
CA SER A 123 -6.84 -2.00 5.59
C SER A 123 -7.52 -1.11 6.64
N THR A 124 -7.77 -1.62 7.84
CA THR A 124 -8.30 -0.82 8.96
C THR A 124 -7.30 0.28 9.35
N MET A 125 -6.00 -0.06 9.42
CA MET A 125 -4.94 0.92 9.70
C MET A 125 -4.86 1.98 8.60
N ASP A 126 -4.94 1.57 7.33
CA ASP A 126 -4.91 2.49 6.19
C ASP A 126 -6.02 3.53 6.27
N VAL A 127 -7.26 3.10 6.49
CA VAL A 127 -8.39 4.03 6.60
C VAL A 127 -8.24 4.94 7.84
N ALA A 128 -7.83 4.39 8.97
CA ALA A 128 -7.71 5.15 10.23
C ALA A 128 -6.58 6.18 10.17
N MET A 129 -5.40 5.83 9.61
CA MET A 129 -4.30 6.78 9.48
C MET A 129 -4.60 7.88 8.44
N ASN A 130 -5.34 7.56 7.36
CA ASN A 130 -5.81 8.57 6.42
C ASN A 130 -6.80 9.54 7.08
N ALA A 131 -7.69 9.05 7.93
CA ALA A 131 -8.59 9.90 8.71
C ALA A 131 -7.80 10.83 9.66
N GLN A 132 -6.74 10.33 10.33
CA GLN A 132 -5.82 11.16 11.11
C GLN A 132 -5.12 12.22 10.23
N GLY A 133 -4.73 11.88 9.00
CA GLY A 133 -4.18 12.85 8.04
C GLY A 133 -5.14 13.99 7.75
N VAL A 134 -6.42 13.68 7.53
CA VAL A 134 -7.48 14.68 7.31
C VAL A 134 -7.68 15.56 8.55
N GLU A 135 -7.65 15.00 9.76
CA GLU A 135 -7.75 15.80 11.00
C GLU A 135 -6.54 16.75 11.16
N VAL A 136 -5.33 16.32 10.79
CA VAL A 136 -4.14 17.19 10.76
C VAL A 136 -4.32 18.32 9.74
N GLU A 137 -4.81 18.05 8.52
CA GLU A 137 -5.08 19.09 7.52
C GLU A 137 -6.12 20.10 8.00
N ARG A 138 -7.20 19.63 8.64
CA ARG A 138 -8.23 20.49 9.22
C ARG A 138 -7.69 21.38 10.34
N ALA A 139 -6.87 20.80 11.24
CA ALA A 139 -6.31 21.52 12.38
C ALA A 139 -5.25 22.54 11.98
N THR A 140 -4.52 22.31 10.87
CA THR A 140 -3.35 23.11 10.49
C THR A 140 -3.58 23.97 9.26
N ALA A 141 -4.64 23.74 8.50
CA ALA A 141 -4.91 24.33 7.18
C ALA A 141 -3.75 24.12 6.16
N VAL A 142 -2.91 23.09 6.39
CA VAL A 142 -1.76 22.76 5.52
C VAL A 142 -2.00 21.41 4.88
N PRO A 143 -2.00 21.30 3.53
CA PRO A 143 -2.11 20.02 2.84
C PRO A 143 -0.91 19.11 3.17
N VAL A 144 -1.17 17.90 3.67
CA VAL A 144 -0.13 16.94 4.06
C VAL A 144 -0.28 15.56 3.43
N MET A 145 -1.45 15.23 2.84
CA MET A 145 -1.75 13.87 2.37
C MET A 145 -0.73 13.34 1.36
N SER A 146 -0.31 14.14 0.37
CA SER A 146 0.70 13.71 -0.60
C SER A 146 2.03 13.34 0.06
N ARG A 147 2.44 14.11 1.08
CA ARG A 147 3.67 13.83 1.84
C ARG A 147 3.52 12.57 2.69
N LEU A 148 2.35 12.33 3.28
CA LEU A 148 2.08 11.13 4.06
C LEU A 148 2.18 9.87 3.20
N HIS A 149 1.59 9.88 1.99
CA HIS A 149 1.76 8.77 1.04
C HIS A 149 3.20 8.62 0.52
N ALA A 150 3.97 9.70 0.42
CA ALA A 150 5.41 9.61 0.14
C ALA A 150 6.15 8.92 1.29
N VAL A 151 5.78 9.19 2.55
CA VAL A 151 6.35 8.49 3.73
C VAL A 151 5.96 7.01 3.74
N PHE A 152 4.76 6.63 3.26
CA PHE A 152 4.41 5.23 3.05
C PHE A 152 5.38 4.54 2.07
N SER A 153 5.64 5.16 0.91
CA SER A 153 6.60 4.62 -0.06
C SER A 153 8.02 4.53 0.51
N LEU A 154 8.44 5.54 1.29
CA LEU A 154 9.71 5.53 2.02
C LEU A 154 9.75 4.38 3.03
N GLY A 155 8.66 4.15 3.77
CA GLY A 155 8.53 3.03 4.70
C GLY A 155 8.66 1.68 3.99
N THR A 156 7.97 1.50 2.85
CA THR A 156 8.05 0.26 2.06
C THR A 156 9.47 0.02 1.53
N MET A 157 10.11 1.06 1.05
CA MET A 157 11.52 1.01 0.63
C MET A 157 12.44 0.66 1.81
N ALA A 158 12.23 1.28 2.97
CA ALA A 158 13.00 1.01 4.17
C ALA A 158 12.81 -0.43 4.66
N GLY A 159 11.59 -0.99 4.58
CA GLY A 159 11.30 -2.39 4.87
C GLY A 159 12.05 -3.34 3.94
N ALA A 160 12.15 -3.01 2.66
CA ALA A 160 12.92 -3.80 1.69
C ALA A 160 14.43 -3.73 1.97
N PHE A 161 14.98 -2.56 2.26
CA PHE A 161 16.39 -2.43 2.67
C PHE A 161 16.69 -3.14 3.99
N PHE A 162 15.77 -3.06 4.95
CA PHE A 162 15.89 -3.80 6.21
C PHE A 162 15.92 -5.31 5.94
N ALA A 163 15.02 -5.84 5.09
CA ALA A 163 15.03 -7.24 4.70
C ALA A 163 16.32 -7.65 3.99
N SER A 164 16.84 -6.81 3.10
CA SER A 164 18.15 -7.01 2.46
C SER A 164 19.29 -7.08 3.49
N SER A 165 19.30 -6.15 4.42
CA SER A 165 20.38 -6.02 5.43
C SER A 165 20.34 -7.14 6.47
N ILE A 166 19.18 -7.47 7.02
CA ILE A 166 19.04 -8.46 8.09
C ILE A 166 19.40 -9.87 7.61
N THR A 167 19.25 -10.17 6.31
CA THR A 167 19.61 -11.46 5.74
C THR A 167 21.11 -11.73 5.73
N ASN A 168 21.97 -10.74 5.99
CA ASN A 168 23.40 -10.94 6.23
C ASN A 168 23.67 -11.52 7.64
N PHE A 169 22.73 -11.36 8.57
CA PHE A 169 22.89 -11.79 9.97
C PHE A 169 22.05 -13.03 10.28
N THR A 170 20.87 -13.17 9.65
CA THR A 170 19.98 -14.31 9.86
C THR A 170 19.11 -14.60 8.64
N THR A 171 18.95 -15.88 8.33
CA THR A 171 18.01 -16.36 7.32
C THR A 171 16.63 -16.66 7.92
N SER A 172 16.51 -16.68 9.25
CA SER A 172 15.27 -16.97 9.98
C SER A 172 14.19 -15.92 9.69
N VAL A 173 13.09 -16.33 9.08
CA VAL A 173 11.92 -15.47 8.84
C VAL A 173 11.25 -15.05 10.15
N PRO A 174 11.04 -15.95 11.15
CA PRO A 174 10.46 -15.56 12.44
C PRO A 174 11.29 -14.50 13.15
N LEU A 175 12.61 -14.66 13.25
CA LEU A 175 13.47 -13.68 13.91
C LEU A 175 13.43 -12.31 13.21
N HIS A 176 13.51 -12.32 11.87
CA HIS A 176 13.35 -11.10 11.08
C HIS A 176 12.05 -10.38 11.41
N PHE A 177 10.92 -11.11 11.43
CA PHE A 177 9.60 -10.50 11.66
C PHE A 177 9.40 -10.06 13.12
N VAL A 178 10.03 -10.70 14.09
CA VAL A 178 10.04 -10.21 15.48
C VAL A 178 10.74 -8.86 15.57
N VAL A 179 11.92 -8.72 14.95
CA VAL A 179 12.64 -7.43 14.95
C VAL A 179 11.84 -6.37 14.18
N ALA A 180 11.28 -6.72 13.03
CA ALA A 180 10.43 -5.81 12.27
C ALA A 180 9.18 -5.38 13.05
N ALA A 181 8.54 -6.29 13.77
CA ALA A 181 7.40 -6.01 14.63
C ALA A 181 7.76 -5.02 15.75
N ALA A 182 8.92 -5.15 16.35
CA ALA A 182 9.42 -4.20 17.33
C ALA A 182 9.60 -2.79 16.74
N ILE A 183 10.13 -2.68 15.52
CA ILE A 183 10.26 -1.40 14.80
C ILE A 183 8.87 -0.81 14.51
N VAL A 184 7.93 -1.61 14.03
CA VAL A 184 6.53 -1.18 13.79
C VAL A 184 5.88 -0.68 15.08
N LEU A 185 6.00 -1.44 16.17
CA LEU A 185 5.47 -1.03 17.49
C LEU A 185 6.09 0.28 17.96
N ALA A 186 7.40 0.44 17.83
CA ALA A 186 8.07 1.70 18.19
C ALA A 186 7.55 2.87 17.35
N ALA A 187 7.43 2.69 16.02
CA ALA A 187 6.92 3.71 15.12
C ALA A 187 5.46 4.10 15.40
N VAL A 188 4.63 3.18 15.87
CA VAL A 188 3.22 3.42 16.20
C VAL A 188 3.08 4.05 17.59
N LEU A 189 3.81 3.55 18.60
CA LEU A 189 3.58 3.88 19.99
C LEU A 189 4.36 5.11 20.49
N LEU A 190 5.59 5.34 19.99
CA LEU A 190 6.40 6.47 20.47
C LEU A 190 5.76 7.83 20.16
N PRO A 191 5.27 8.08 18.92
CA PRO A 191 4.69 9.38 18.60
C PRO A 191 3.20 9.51 18.94
N ARG A 192 2.58 8.54 19.65
CA ARG A 192 1.13 8.48 19.89
C ARG A 192 0.52 9.72 20.54
N ALA A 193 1.31 10.47 21.32
CA ALA A 193 0.87 11.71 21.94
C ALA A 193 0.55 12.83 20.92
N GLY A 194 1.15 12.76 19.72
CA GLY A 194 0.91 13.70 18.63
C GLY A 194 -0.36 13.42 17.83
N LEU A 195 -1.00 12.26 17.99
CA LEU A 195 -2.23 11.94 17.28
C LEU A 195 -3.40 12.76 17.84
N ILE A 196 -4.23 13.30 16.92
CA ILE A 196 -5.36 14.18 17.24
C ILE A 196 -6.57 13.32 17.62
N ALA A 197 -7.31 13.72 18.66
CA ALA A 197 -8.61 13.14 18.96
C ALA A 197 -9.65 13.64 17.93
N ASP A 198 -10.51 12.76 17.43
CA ASP A 198 -11.54 13.13 16.47
C ASP A 198 -12.54 14.12 17.07
N ALA A 199 -12.87 15.18 16.35
CA ALA A 199 -13.82 16.18 16.79
C ALA A 199 -15.28 15.69 16.75
N LYS A 200 -15.58 14.69 15.94
CA LYS A 200 -16.93 14.05 15.78
C LYS A 200 -16.74 12.58 15.41
N PRO A 201 -17.71 11.69 15.77
CA PRO A 201 -17.73 10.34 15.25
C PRO A 201 -17.70 10.37 13.71
N ILE A 202 -16.82 9.58 13.13
CA ILE A 202 -16.79 9.42 11.68
C ILE A 202 -17.99 8.57 11.31
N ASP A 203 -19.04 9.19 10.78
CA ASP A 203 -20.17 8.46 10.24
C ASP A 203 -19.69 7.57 9.11
N GLY A 204 -19.70 6.28 9.37
CA GLY A 204 -19.48 5.26 8.34
C GLY A 204 -20.68 5.22 7.40
N GLY A 205 -20.81 6.24 6.54
CA GLY A 205 -21.88 6.30 5.56
C GLY A 205 -22.00 4.98 4.82
N THR A 206 -23.19 4.39 4.83
CA THR A 206 -23.53 3.22 4.03
C THR A 206 -23.28 3.54 2.56
N ARG A 207 -22.13 3.10 2.04
CA ARG A 207 -21.82 3.25 0.62
C ARG A 207 -22.74 2.29 -0.15
N SER A 208 -23.80 2.82 -0.75
CA SER A 208 -24.60 2.03 -1.69
C SER A 208 -23.72 1.72 -2.90
N PHE A 209 -23.54 0.44 -3.18
CA PHE A 209 -22.85 0.01 -4.38
C PHE A 209 -23.77 0.27 -5.59
N THR A 210 -23.36 1.20 -6.44
CA THR A 210 -23.99 1.41 -7.75
C THR A 210 -22.95 1.12 -8.84
N LEU A 211 -23.33 0.28 -9.79
CA LEU A 211 -22.45 0.01 -10.93
C LEU A 211 -22.21 1.32 -11.71
N PRO A 212 -20.94 1.72 -11.92
CA PRO A 212 -20.64 2.93 -12.69
C PRO A 212 -21.05 2.77 -14.14
N ARG A 213 -21.50 3.86 -14.76
CA ARG A 213 -21.88 3.93 -16.17
C ARG A 213 -21.14 5.05 -16.87
N GLY A 214 -21.01 4.97 -18.20
CA GLY A 214 -20.37 6.03 -18.98
C GLY A 214 -18.93 6.30 -18.60
N ALA A 215 -18.56 7.56 -18.35
CA ALA A 215 -17.20 7.97 -18.01
C ALA A 215 -16.70 7.32 -16.71
N ALA A 216 -17.57 7.17 -15.70
CA ALA A 216 -17.21 6.55 -14.43
C ALA A 216 -16.82 5.07 -14.58
N LEU A 217 -17.42 4.32 -15.52
CA LEU A 217 -17.01 2.94 -15.82
C LEU A 217 -15.61 2.90 -16.44
N LEU A 218 -15.31 3.82 -17.34
CA LEU A 218 -13.99 3.90 -17.97
C LEU A 218 -12.90 4.27 -16.95
N ILE A 219 -13.18 5.24 -16.08
CA ILE A 219 -12.28 5.63 -14.98
C ILE A 219 -12.12 4.47 -13.99
N GLY A 220 -13.21 3.74 -13.70
CA GLY A 220 -13.17 2.55 -12.87
C GLY A 220 -12.35 1.40 -13.45
N ALA A 221 -12.42 1.18 -14.78
CA ALA A 221 -11.56 0.22 -15.47
C ALA A 221 -10.07 0.64 -15.39
N MET A 222 -9.79 1.94 -15.44
CA MET A 222 -8.43 2.46 -15.24
C MET A 222 -7.97 2.25 -13.79
N ALA A 223 -8.86 2.45 -12.80
CA ALA A 223 -8.55 2.16 -11.39
C ALA A 223 -8.25 0.66 -11.21
N PHE A 224 -9.05 -0.23 -11.80
CA PHE A 224 -8.85 -1.67 -11.78
C PHE A 224 -7.47 -2.07 -12.35
N LEU A 225 -7.14 -1.60 -13.55
CA LEU A 225 -5.83 -1.85 -14.16
C LEU A 225 -4.69 -1.23 -13.34
N GLY A 226 -4.88 -0.01 -12.83
CA GLY A 226 -3.89 0.69 -12.02
C GLY A 226 -3.55 -0.07 -10.74
N MET A 227 -4.55 -0.65 -10.08
CA MET A 227 -4.34 -1.44 -8.86
C MET A 227 -3.70 -2.80 -9.14
N ILE A 228 -4.01 -3.45 -10.28
CA ILE A 228 -3.25 -4.62 -10.74
C ILE A 228 -1.79 -4.24 -10.93
N VAL A 229 -1.53 -3.14 -11.62
CA VAL A 229 -0.20 -2.68 -12.01
C VAL A 229 0.64 -2.33 -10.76
N GLU A 230 0.13 -1.52 -9.84
CA GLU A 230 0.87 -1.06 -8.66
C GLU A 230 1.06 -2.17 -7.61
N GLY A 231 -0.03 -2.84 -7.24
CA GLY A 231 -0.01 -3.87 -6.19
C GLY A 231 0.86 -5.07 -6.57
N SER A 232 0.67 -5.57 -7.79
CA SER A 232 1.38 -6.77 -8.22
C SER A 232 2.90 -6.58 -8.30
N MET A 233 3.37 -5.39 -8.63
CA MET A 233 4.82 -5.15 -8.68
C MET A 233 5.46 -5.26 -7.31
N VAL A 234 4.80 -4.79 -6.25
CA VAL A 234 5.32 -4.93 -4.88
C VAL A 234 5.31 -6.40 -4.46
N ASP A 235 4.23 -7.12 -4.76
CA ASP A 235 4.04 -8.51 -4.33
C ASP A 235 4.98 -9.49 -5.06
N TRP A 236 5.23 -9.29 -6.36
CA TRP A 236 5.91 -10.26 -7.21
C TRP A 236 7.37 -9.90 -7.54
N SER A 237 7.80 -8.65 -7.35
CA SER A 237 9.15 -8.21 -7.76
C SER A 237 10.28 -8.98 -7.08
N THR A 238 10.16 -9.22 -5.77
CA THR A 238 11.15 -9.97 -5.00
C THR A 238 11.20 -11.42 -5.45
N LEU A 239 10.06 -12.03 -5.69
CA LEU A 239 9.95 -13.41 -6.15
C LEU A 239 10.54 -13.55 -7.57
N TYR A 240 10.25 -12.60 -8.47
CA TYR A 240 10.85 -12.56 -9.80
C TYR A 240 12.37 -12.48 -9.75
N LEU A 241 12.91 -11.55 -8.96
CA LEU A 241 14.35 -11.41 -8.80
C LEU A 241 15.00 -12.69 -8.26
N LYS A 242 14.36 -13.36 -7.30
CA LYS A 242 14.86 -14.59 -6.71
C LYS A 242 14.82 -15.77 -7.67
N GLU A 243 13.67 -16.01 -8.31
CA GLU A 243 13.40 -17.25 -9.05
C GLU A 243 13.78 -17.16 -10.54
N ARG A 244 13.71 -15.97 -11.15
CA ARG A 244 13.97 -15.79 -12.59
C ARG A 244 15.27 -15.10 -12.87
N ALA A 245 15.63 -14.08 -12.10
CA ALA A 245 16.88 -13.35 -12.27
C ALA A 245 18.06 -13.96 -11.51
N GLY A 246 17.83 -14.95 -10.63
CA GLY A 246 18.88 -15.63 -9.87
C GLY A 246 19.47 -14.80 -8.73
N ALA A 247 18.74 -13.79 -8.24
CA ALA A 247 19.22 -12.92 -7.17
C ALA A 247 19.37 -13.68 -5.84
N SER A 248 20.37 -13.28 -5.05
CA SER A 248 20.51 -13.75 -3.67
C SER A 248 19.35 -13.25 -2.79
N GLN A 249 19.22 -13.79 -1.57
CA GLN A 249 18.22 -13.30 -0.61
C GLN A 249 18.45 -11.85 -0.17
N GLN A 250 19.70 -11.38 -0.27
CA GLN A 250 20.08 -10.00 0.02
C GLN A 250 19.68 -9.04 -1.11
N ILE A 251 19.81 -9.48 -2.36
CA ILE A 251 19.56 -8.64 -3.54
C ILE A 251 18.07 -8.61 -3.93
N ALA A 252 17.35 -9.70 -3.77
CA ALA A 252 15.96 -9.79 -4.21
C ALA A 252 15.04 -8.70 -3.65
N PRO A 253 15.14 -8.28 -2.37
CA PRO A 253 14.34 -7.17 -1.81
C PRO A 253 14.61 -5.82 -2.48
N LEU A 254 15.79 -5.64 -3.12
CA LEU A 254 16.12 -4.38 -3.81
C LEU A 254 15.20 -4.10 -5.00
N GLY A 255 14.44 -5.09 -5.50
CA GLY A 255 13.39 -4.88 -6.48
C GLY A 255 12.29 -3.96 -5.97
N ILE A 256 11.83 -4.19 -4.74
CA ILE A 256 10.85 -3.31 -4.07
C ILE A 256 11.48 -1.94 -3.79
N ALA A 257 12.73 -1.92 -3.32
CA ALA A 257 13.44 -0.67 -3.03
C ALA A 257 13.60 0.20 -4.29
N SER A 258 13.95 -0.39 -5.43
CA SER A 258 14.05 0.32 -6.71
C SER A 258 12.70 0.89 -7.15
N LEU A 259 11.65 0.07 -7.12
CA LEU A 259 10.28 0.47 -7.45
C LEU A 259 9.82 1.64 -6.55
N GLN A 260 9.87 1.47 -5.25
CA GLN A 260 9.33 2.41 -4.28
C GLN A 260 10.18 3.67 -4.14
N GLY A 261 11.50 3.55 -4.30
CA GLY A 261 12.39 4.71 -4.34
C GLY A 261 12.10 5.60 -5.55
N ALA A 262 11.89 5.01 -6.72
CA ALA A 262 11.50 5.74 -7.92
C ALA A 262 10.11 6.38 -7.80
N MET A 263 9.14 5.65 -7.21
CA MET A 263 7.80 6.19 -6.91
C MET A 263 7.87 7.35 -5.92
N LEU A 264 8.68 7.25 -4.86
CA LEU A 264 8.87 8.30 -3.87
C LEU A 264 9.35 9.60 -4.54
N VAL A 265 10.42 9.51 -5.34
CA VAL A 265 10.98 10.66 -6.06
C VAL A 265 9.94 11.27 -7.00
N THR A 266 9.24 10.43 -7.76
CA THR A 266 8.23 10.91 -8.72
C THR A 266 7.03 11.57 -8.01
N ARG A 267 6.54 10.98 -6.91
CA ARG A 267 5.43 11.53 -6.10
C ARG A 267 5.81 12.87 -5.47
N TRP A 268 7.07 13.06 -5.09
CA TRP A 268 7.54 14.33 -4.55
C TRP A 268 7.39 15.49 -5.53
N PHE A 269 7.57 15.22 -6.83
CA PHE A 269 7.41 16.22 -7.89
C PHE A 269 6.08 16.11 -8.64
N GLY A 270 5.23 15.14 -8.29
CA GLY A 270 4.03 14.74 -9.04
C GLY A 270 3.02 15.87 -9.23
N ASP A 271 2.75 16.67 -8.19
CA ASP A 271 1.82 17.80 -8.27
C ASP A 271 2.31 18.88 -9.24
N ARG A 272 3.62 19.21 -9.20
CA ARG A 272 4.23 20.16 -10.17
C ARG A 272 4.17 19.62 -11.60
N ALA A 273 4.45 18.33 -11.76
CA ALA A 273 4.37 17.66 -13.06
C ALA A 273 2.93 17.67 -13.61
N ARG A 274 1.93 17.44 -12.74
CA ARG A 274 0.52 17.45 -13.10
C ARG A 274 0.05 18.85 -13.54
N VAL A 275 0.45 19.89 -12.83
CA VAL A 275 0.15 21.30 -13.21
C VAL A 275 0.79 21.64 -14.55
N ARG A 276 2.05 21.21 -14.78
CA ARG A 276 2.81 21.57 -15.99
C ARG A 276 2.38 20.79 -17.24
N TRP A 277 2.10 19.50 -17.12
CA TRP A 277 1.87 18.61 -18.27
C TRP A 277 0.43 18.10 -18.40
N GLY A 278 -0.39 18.27 -17.37
CA GLY A 278 -1.77 17.79 -17.29
C GLY A 278 -1.86 16.29 -16.98
N ALA A 279 -2.99 15.88 -16.40
CA ALA A 279 -3.22 14.51 -15.98
C ALA A 279 -3.17 13.50 -17.15
N ARG A 280 -3.74 13.87 -18.31
CA ARG A 280 -3.77 13.00 -19.51
C ARG A 280 -2.38 12.59 -20.00
N ARG A 281 -1.47 13.56 -20.14
CA ARG A 281 -0.11 13.29 -20.64
C ARG A 281 0.68 12.46 -19.62
N LEU A 282 0.54 12.75 -18.32
CA LEU A 282 1.19 11.99 -17.26
C LEU A 282 0.71 10.55 -17.22
N LEU A 283 -0.60 10.32 -17.28
CA LEU A 283 -1.16 8.97 -17.29
C LEU A 283 -0.75 8.19 -18.53
N PHE A 284 -0.93 8.77 -19.70
CA PHE A 284 -0.56 8.10 -20.96
C PHE A 284 0.95 7.80 -21.01
N GLY A 285 1.78 8.84 -20.86
CA GLY A 285 3.24 8.69 -20.98
C GLY A 285 3.82 7.85 -19.85
N GLY A 286 3.36 8.07 -18.61
CA GLY A 286 3.80 7.32 -17.44
C GLY A 286 3.45 5.84 -17.55
N SER A 287 2.18 5.50 -17.81
CA SER A 287 1.77 4.10 -17.93
C SER A 287 2.42 3.38 -19.11
N LEU A 288 2.63 4.09 -20.23
CA LEU A 288 3.35 3.55 -21.39
C LEU A 288 4.82 3.28 -21.04
N LEU A 289 5.49 4.24 -20.40
CA LEU A 289 6.87 4.10 -19.92
C LEU A 289 7.01 2.92 -18.96
N ALA A 290 6.07 2.77 -18.02
CA ALA A 290 6.04 1.65 -17.09
C ALA A 290 5.91 0.31 -17.82
N GLY A 291 4.91 0.19 -18.70
CA GLY A 291 4.65 -1.05 -19.41
C GLY A 291 5.80 -1.45 -20.33
N LEU A 292 6.32 -0.52 -21.14
CA LEU A 292 7.43 -0.79 -22.07
C LEU A 292 8.74 -1.03 -21.31
N GLY A 293 9.01 -0.25 -20.25
CA GLY A 293 10.22 -0.41 -19.42
C GLY A 293 10.24 -1.77 -18.73
N LEU A 294 9.11 -2.21 -18.16
CA LEU A 294 9.00 -3.54 -17.57
C LEU A 294 9.14 -4.63 -18.64
N ALA A 295 8.44 -4.52 -19.77
CA ALA A 295 8.53 -5.50 -20.86
C ALA A 295 9.98 -5.65 -21.35
N ALA A 296 10.69 -4.56 -21.58
CA ALA A 296 12.10 -4.59 -21.99
C ALA A 296 12.98 -5.28 -20.94
N ALA A 297 12.79 -4.96 -19.65
CA ALA A 297 13.56 -5.60 -18.57
C ALA A 297 13.29 -7.11 -18.49
N LEU A 298 12.03 -7.55 -18.68
CA LEU A 298 11.67 -8.97 -18.68
C LEU A 298 12.26 -9.72 -19.88
N LEU A 299 12.35 -9.08 -21.05
CA LEU A 299 12.94 -9.66 -22.27
C LEU A 299 14.46 -9.79 -22.17
N VAL A 300 15.15 -8.77 -21.63
CA VAL A 300 16.60 -8.79 -21.42
C VAL A 300 16.98 -9.79 -20.34
N GLY A 301 16.19 -9.86 -19.26
CA GLY A 301 16.43 -10.75 -18.11
C GLY A 301 17.62 -10.32 -17.25
N GLY A 302 17.81 -11.03 -16.13
CA GLY A 302 18.89 -10.76 -15.18
C GLY A 302 18.56 -9.69 -14.14
N ILE A 303 19.47 -9.53 -13.16
CA ILE A 303 19.24 -8.69 -11.97
C ILE A 303 19.26 -7.20 -12.32
N ALA A 304 20.29 -6.73 -12.99
CA ALA A 304 20.46 -5.31 -13.29
C ALA A 304 19.34 -4.75 -14.20
N PRO A 305 18.98 -5.41 -15.34
CA PRO A 305 17.83 -4.99 -16.13
C PRO A 305 16.52 -4.97 -15.35
N ALA A 306 16.28 -5.97 -14.47
CA ALA A 306 15.08 -6.00 -13.65
C ALA A 306 15.02 -4.83 -12.67
N LEU A 307 16.10 -4.53 -11.95
CA LEU A 307 16.16 -3.40 -11.02
C LEU A 307 15.92 -2.07 -11.74
N VAL A 308 16.55 -1.85 -12.91
CA VAL A 308 16.34 -0.65 -13.73
C VAL A 308 14.90 -0.58 -14.23
N GLY A 309 14.37 -1.69 -14.75
CA GLY A 309 12.98 -1.76 -15.26
C GLY A 309 11.95 -1.50 -14.16
N PHE A 310 12.16 -2.00 -12.95
CA PHE A 310 11.28 -1.75 -11.79
C PHE A 310 11.35 -0.28 -11.36
N GLY A 311 12.54 0.35 -11.42
CA GLY A 311 12.67 1.79 -11.22
C GLY A 311 11.92 2.61 -12.28
N ILE A 312 12.12 2.31 -13.56
CA ILE A 312 11.38 2.95 -14.68
C ILE A 312 9.87 2.75 -14.51
N PHE A 313 9.46 1.54 -14.14
CA PHE A 313 8.06 1.26 -13.84
C PHE A 313 7.52 2.13 -12.71
N GLY A 314 8.27 2.26 -11.60
CA GLY A 314 7.91 3.11 -10.47
C GLY A 314 7.73 4.58 -10.86
N ILE A 315 8.63 5.12 -11.70
CA ILE A 315 8.46 6.47 -12.27
C ILE A 315 7.13 6.58 -13.01
N GLY A 316 6.82 5.59 -13.85
CA GLY A 316 5.65 5.62 -14.72
C GLY A 316 4.31 5.52 -13.99
N VAL A 317 4.22 4.69 -12.94
CA VAL A 317 2.93 4.44 -12.24
C VAL A 317 2.66 5.37 -11.07
N ALA A 318 3.66 6.13 -10.60
CA ALA A 318 3.55 6.93 -9.37
C ALA A 318 2.37 7.91 -9.35
N THR A 319 1.94 8.39 -10.51
CA THR A 319 0.85 9.38 -10.66
C THR A 319 -0.48 8.76 -11.06
N VAL A 320 -0.54 7.44 -11.29
CA VAL A 320 -1.76 6.76 -11.79
C VAL A 320 -2.89 6.90 -10.79
N SER A 321 -2.73 6.39 -9.59
CA SER A 321 -3.77 6.38 -8.55
C SER A 321 -4.28 7.79 -8.22
N PRO A 322 -3.42 8.82 -7.97
CA PRO A 322 -3.90 10.17 -7.71
C PRO A 322 -4.71 10.77 -8.87
N CYS A 323 -4.28 10.55 -10.12
CA CYS A 323 -4.97 11.10 -11.28
C CYS A 323 -6.32 10.42 -11.52
N VAL A 324 -6.38 9.10 -11.41
CA VAL A 324 -7.60 8.31 -11.63
C VAL A 324 -8.66 8.61 -10.57
N TYR A 325 -8.27 8.67 -9.29
CA TYR A 325 -9.21 9.01 -8.22
C TYR A 325 -9.69 10.46 -8.27
N ALA A 326 -8.82 11.40 -8.65
CA ALA A 326 -9.23 12.78 -8.88
C ALA A 326 -10.21 12.90 -10.05
N ALA A 327 -10.06 12.12 -11.11
CA ALA A 327 -11.03 12.07 -12.21
C ALA A 327 -12.37 11.49 -11.74
N GLY A 328 -12.34 10.39 -10.95
CA GLY A 328 -13.55 9.81 -10.35
C GLY A 328 -14.30 10.78 -9.44
N ALA A 329 -13.56 11.59 -8.67
CA ALA A 329 -14.16 12.60 -7.78
C ALA A 329 -14.91 13.72 -8.54
N ARG A 330 -14.46 14.07 -9.75
CA ARG A 330 -15.15 15.06 -10.60
C ARG A 330 -16.49 14.56 -11.12
N GLU A 331 -16.63 13.25 -11.31
CA GLU A 331 -17.90 12.62 -11.73
C GLU A 331 -18.90 12.49 -10.54
N GLY A 332 -18.50 12.94 -9.35
CA GLY A 332 -19.32 12.94 -8.14
C GLY A 332 -18.98 11.82 -7.15
N GLY A 333 -19.50 11.94 -5.91
CA GLY A 333 -19.13 11.04 -4.81
C GLY A 333 -19.52 9.59 -5.04
N VAL A 334 -20.67 9.32 -5.69
CA VAL A 334 -21.12 7.96 -6.03
C VAL A 334 -20.19 7.34 -7.09
N ALA A 335 -19.80 8.12 -8.09
CA ALA A 335 -18.85 7.67 -9.12
C ALA A 335 -17.48 7.38 -8.52
N LEU A 336 -16.97 8.24 -7.64
CA LEU A 336 -15.72 8.00 -6.92
C LEU A 336 -15.75 6.70 -6.11
N ALA A 337 -16.84 6.46 -5.36
CA ALA A 337 -17.00 5.23 -4.58
C ALA A 337 -16.97 3.97 -5.49
N ALA A 338 -17.64 4.04 -6.64
CA ALA A 338 -17.64 2.95 -7.62
C ALA A 338 -16.26 2.74 -8.25
N VAL A 339 -15.53 3.82 -8.58
CA VAL A 339 -14.16 3.78 -9.09
C VAL A 339 -13.20 3.15 -8.07
N MET A 340 -13.31 3.53 -6.80
CA MET A 340 -12.52 2.93 -5.71
C MET A 340 -12.83 1.44 -5.52
N THR A 341 -14.10 1.04 -5.63
CA THR A 341 -14.51 -0.37 -5.55
C THR A 341 -13.90 -1.19 -6.69
N LEU A 342 -13.97 -0.68 -7.94
CA LEU A 342 -13.34 -1.35 -9.08
C LEU A 342 -11.81 -1.43 -8.91
N GLY A 343 -11.17 -0.40 -8.36
CA GLY A 343 -9.76 -0.44 -7.99
C GLY A 343 -9.46 -1.57 -7.00
N SER A 344 -10.25 -1.69 -5.94
CA SER A 344 -10.09 -2.78 -4.95
C SER A 344 -10.25 -4.17 -5.56
N LEU A 345 -11.15 -4.33 -6.56
CA LEU A 345 -11.26 -5.57 -7.32
C LEU A 345 -10.00 -5.85 -8.14
N GLY A 346 -9.35 -4.83 -8.68
CA GLY A 346 -8.05 -4.97 -9.37
C GLY A 346 -6.97 -5.51 -8.45
N PHE A 347 -6.91 -5.02 -7.24
CA PHE A 347 -6.00 -5.53 -6.21
C PHE A 347 -6.28 -7.00 -5.83
N LEU A 348 -7.56 -7.39 -5.81
CA LEU A 348 -7.98 -8.78 -5.55
C LEU A 348 -7.63 -9.72 -6.71
N VAL A 349 -7.90 -9.29 -7.95
CA VAL A 349 -7.75 -10.13 -9.15
C VAL A 349 -6.29 -10.22 -9.60
N GLY A 350 -5.49 -9.17 -9.33
CA GLY A 350 -4.09 -9.09 -9.76
C GLY A 350 -3.24 -10.31 -9.41
N PRO A 351 -3.08 -10.66 -8.13
CA PRO A 351 -2.29 -11.81 -7.72
C PRO A 351 -2.78 -13.13 -8.34
N LEU A 352 -4.10 -13.27 -8.48
CA LEU A 352 -4.71 -14.49 -9.02
C LEU A 352 -4.35 -14.70 -10.50
N VAL A 353 -4.50 -13.66 -11.32
CA VAL A 353 -4.20 -13.72 -12.77
C VAL A 353 -2.71 -13.93 -12.98
N ILE A 354 -1.87 -13.18 -12.26
CA ILE A 354 -0.41 -13.30 -12.39
C ILE A 354 0.04 -14.69 -11.98
N GLY A 355 -0.46 -15.20 -10.85
CA GLY A 355 -0.10 -16.53 -10.40
C GLY A 355 -0.59 -17.65 -11.31
N ALA A 356 -1.79 -17.54 -11.87
CA ALA A 356 -2.30 -18.50 -12.84
C ALA A 356 -1.43 -18.54 -14.11
N VAL A 357 -1.10 -17.37 -14.67
CA VAL A 357 -0.22 -17.27 -15.83
C VAL A 357 1.20 -17.78 -15.49
N ALA A 358 1.73 -17.40 -14.33
CA ALA A 358 3.06 -17.83 -13.90
C ALA A 358 3.14 -19.34 -13.67
N GLN A 359 2.07 -19.95 -13.17
CA GLN A 359 1.97 -21.40 -12.97
C GLN A 359 1.88 -22.16 -14.32
N ALA A 360 1.09 -21.62 -15.26
CA ALA A 360 0.91 -22.24 -16.57
C ALA A 360 2.14 -22.09 -17.49
N THR A 361 2.97 -21.09 -17.25
CA THR A 361 4.12 -20.75 -18.08
C THR A 361 5.38 -20.55 -17.23
N ASN A 362 5.61 -19.33 -16.80
CA ASN A 362 6.63 -18.95 -15.83
C ASN A 362 6.39 -17.52 -15.32
N LEU A 363 7.13 -17.12 -14.29
CA LEU A 363 6.93 -15.82 -13.63
C LEU A 363 7.23 -14.61 -14.54
N SER A 364 8.06 -14.75 -15.57
CA SER A 364 8.28 -13.66 -16.54
C SER A 364 6.99 -13.33 -17.32
N TRP A 365 6.22 -14.33 -17.72
CA TRP A 365 4.93 -14.13 -18.36
C TRP A 365 3.87 -13.60 -17.38
N GLY A 366 3.89 -14.07 -16.12
CA GLY A 366 3.07 -13.49 -15.07
C GLY A 366 3.32 -11.99 -14.90
N MET A 367 4.59 -11.58 -14.82
CA MET A 367 4.97 -10.16 -14.79
C MET A 367 4.66 -9.44 -16.12
N GLY A 368 4.65 -10.15 -17.24
CA GLY A 368 4.21 -9.65 -18.55
C GLY A 368 2.75 -9.18 -18.55
N VAL A 369 1.87 -9.80 -17.74
CA VAL A 369 0.48 -9.33 -17.53
C VAL A 369 0.48 -7.93 -16.91
N VAL A 370 1.39 -7.64 -15.99
CA VAL A 370 1.51 -6.31 -15.37
C VAL A 370 1.94 -5.28 -16.42
N ALA A 371 2.92 -5.63 -17.26
CA ALA A 371 3.38 -4.77 -18.36
C ALA A 371 2.23 -4.50 -19.36
N ALA A 372 1.49 -5.53 -19.75
CA ALA A 372 0.34 -5.42 -20.64
C ALA A 372 -0.79 -4.56 -20.03
N SER A 373 -1.06 -4.73 -18.72
CA SER A 373 -2.04 -3.92 -17.98
C SER A 373 -1.66 -2.44 -17.95
N ALA A 374 -0.37 -2.13 -17.78
CA ALA A 374 0.14 -0.75 -17.81
C ALA A 374 -0.01 -0.14 -19.22
N ILE A 375 0.26 -0.89 -20.28
CA ILE A 375 0.05 -0.44 -21.66
C ILE A 375 -1.45 -0.25 -21.95
N ALA A 376 -2.30 -1.19 -21.51
CA ALA A 376 -3.75 -1.06 -21.65
C ALA A 376 -4.28 0.18 -20.92
N LEU A 377 -3.78 0.46 -19.70
CA LEU A 377 -4.09 1.66 -18.93
C LEU A 377 -3.70 2.94 -19.73
N ALA A 378 -2.51 2.96 -20.33
CA ALA A 378 -2.08 4.07 -21.18
C ALA A 378 -3.05 4.30 -22.34
N LEU A 379 -3.42 3.25 -23.07
CA LEU A 379 -4.35 3.35 -24.20
C LEU A 379 -5.74 3.81 -23.75
N LEU A 380 -6.22 3.28 -22.63
CA LEU A 380 -7.52 3.62 -22.07
C LEU A 380 -7.59 5.09 -21.61
N SER A 381 -6.48 5.63 -21.08
CA SER A 381 -6.38 7.03 -20.64
C SER A 381 -6.64 8.04 -21.76
N ARG A 382 -6.45 7.65 -23.02
CA ARG A 382 -6.74 8.52 -24.18
C ARG A 382 -8.23 8.72 -24.44
N ARG A 383 -9.09 7.84 -23.91
CA ARG A 383 -10.54 7.86 -24.12
C ARG A 383 -11.29 8.65 -23.04
N VAL A 384 -10.61 8.98 -21.94
CA VAL A 384 -11.19 9.80 -20.85
C VAL A 384 -11.00 11.28 -21.16
N ARG A 385 -12.03 12.07 -20.87
CA ARG A 385 -11.93 13.54 -20.86
C ARG A 385 -11.31 13.97 -19.52
N TRP A 386 -10.20 14.68 -19.59
CA TRP A 386 -9.40 15.05 -18.40
C TRP A 386 -9.55 16.52 -18.02
N ASP A 387 -10.34 17.26 -18.78
CA ASP A 387 -10.58 18.70 -18.64
C ASP A 387 -11.66 19.01 -17.61
#